data_8da93c676815a666caa8eab309bdac37
#
_entry.id   8da93c676815a666caa8eab309bdac37
#
_cell.length_a   1.000
_cell.length_b   1.000
_cell.length_c   1.000
_cell.angle_alpha   90.00
_cell.angle_beta   90.00
_cell.angle_gamma   90.00
#
_symmetry.space_group_name_H-M   'P 1'
#
loop_
_entity.id
_entity.type
_entity.pdbx_description
1 polymer ?
#
loop_
_entity_poly.entity_id
_entity_poly.type
_entity_poly.pdbx_seq_one_letter_code
_entity_poly.pdbx_strand_id
1 'polypeptide(L)'
;AQLEAALAWSRWEGQTITLLPAPDIDAQHSQDDFALAFARIENHYFVHAGWLEEGQLLRDAHKLHGIPGVIVHGRYDMPCPAKYAWGLHKAWPEADFHLIEGAGHAFSEPGILDQLIRATDRFGRQ
;
A
#
# COMPACT_ATOMS: atom_id res chain seq x y z
N ALA A 1 -18.05 16.12 -15.53
CA ALA A 1 -16.94 15.34 -16.12
C ALA A 1 -15.80 15.09 -15.10
N GLN A 2 -15.08 16.11 -14.61
CA GLN A 2 -13.93 15.89 -13.71
C GLN A 2 -14.31 15.22 -12.39
N LEU A 3 -15.28 15.74 -11.66
CA LEU A 3 -15.78 15.18 -10.41
C LEU A 3 -16.32 13.75 -10.60
N GLU A 4 -17.05 13.53 -11.66
CA GLU A 4 -17.61 12.22 -11.99
C GLU A 4 -16.49 11.16 -12.20
N ALA A 5 -15.44 11.52 -12.94
CA ALA A 5 -14.28 10.65 -13.14
C ALA A 5 -13.52 10.41 -11.82
N ALA A 6 -13.35 11.45 -11.00
CA ALA A 6 -12.71 11.34 -9.70
C ALA A 6 -13.49 10.44 -8.74
N LEU A 7 -14.81 10.58 -8.69
CA LEU A 7 -15.69 9.71 -7.89
C LEU A 7 -15.64 8.25 -8.36
N ALA A 8 -15.65 8.01 -9.69
CA ALA A 8 -15.54 6.65 -10.21
C ALA A 8 -14.21 6.00 -9.82
N TRP A 9 -13.11 6.74 -9.93
CA TRP A 9 -11.78 6.30 -9.50
C TRP A 9 -11.71 6.03 -8.01
N SER A 10 -12.07 7.02 -7.19
CA SER A 10 -11.99 6.94 -5.73
C SER A 10 -12.84 5.80 -5.16
N ARG A 11 -14.08 5.63 -5.66
CA ARG A 11 -14.97 4.53 -5.22
C ARG A 11 -14.42 3.17 -5.58
N TRP A 12 -13.85 3.02 -6.78
CA TRP A 12 -13.21 1.77 -7.17
C TRP A 12 -12.08 1.42 -6.20
N GLU A 13 -11.24 2.40 -5.90
CA GLU A 13 -10.15 2.22 -4.92
C GLU A 13 -10.71 1.82 -3.55
N GLY A 14 -11.64 2.58 -2.98
CA GLY A 14 -12.25 2.28 -1.68
C GLY A 14 -12.82 0.87 -1.57
N GLN A 15 -13.41 0.36 -2.66
CA GLN A 15 -14.00 -0.99 -2.71
C GLN A 15 -12.97 -2.12 -2.90
N THR A 16 -11.74 -1.80 -3.29
CA THR A 16 -10.71 -2.82 -3.59
C THR A 16 -9.60 -2.90 -2.57
N ILE A 17 -9.46 -1.91 -1.68
CA ILE A 17 -8.34 -1.84 -0.73
C ILE A 17 -8.53 -2.71 0.52
N THR A 18 -9.73 -3.19 0.82
CA THR A 18 -9.98 -4.08 1.96
C THR A 18 -10.43 -5.47 1.50
N LEU A 19 -10.08 -6.50 2.27
CA LEU A 19 -10.54 -7.87 1.99
C LEU A 19 -12.05 -8.03 2.24
N LEU A 20 -12.54 -7.43 3.33
CA LEU A 20 -13.96 -7.45 3.68
C LEU A 20 -14.58 -6.07 3.46
N PRO A 21 -15.91 -5.99 3.24
CA PRO A 21 -16.59 -4.71 3.09
C PRO A 21 -16.30 -3.74 4.23
N ALA A 22 -15.97 -2.50 3.91
CA ALA A 22 -15.61 -1.43 4.85
C ALA A 22 -16.46 -0.17 4.58
N PRO A 23 -17.69 -0.10 5.11
CA PRO A 23 -18.63 0.98 4.81
C PRO A 23 -18.09 2.40 5.10
N ASP A 24 -17.25 2.55 6.12
CA ASP A 24 -16.67 3.85 6.48
C ASP A 24 -15.65 4.30 5.41
N ILE A 25 -14.87 3.37 4.86
CA ILE A 25 -13.95 3.63 3.75
C ILE A 25 -14.74 3.97 2.49
N ASP A 26 -15.76 3.19 2.17
CA ASP A 26 -16.65 3.45 1.03
C ASP A 26 -17.30 4.83 1.12
N ALA A 27 -17.76 5.21 2.30
CA ALA A 27 -18.36 6.52 2.57
C ALA A 27 -17.35 7.65 2.36
N GLN A 28 -16.12 7.50 2.86
CA GLN A 28 -15.04 8.48 2.68
C GLN A 28 -14.69 8.65 1.19
N HIS A 29 -14.49 7.54 0.47
CA HIS A 29 -14.15 7.54 -0.95
C HIS A 29 -15.28 8.03 -1.87
N SER A 30 -16.49 8.20 -1.32
CA SER A 30 -17.66 8.74 -2.02
C SER A 30 -17.89 10.23 -1.77
N GLN A 31 -17.06 10.91 -0.96
CA GLN A 31 -17.15 12.36 -0.73
C GLN A 31 -16.47 13.11 -1.86
N ASP A 32 -17.13 14.16 -2.37
CA ASP A 32 -16.68 14.92 -3.53
C ASP A 32 -15.27 15.51 -3.36
N ASP A 33 -15.04 16.21 -2.23
CA ASP A 33 -13.75 16.85 -1.95
C ASP A 33 -12.63 15.83 -1.77
N PHE A 34 -12.91 14.73 -1.07
CA PHE A 34 -11.95 13.64 -0.92
C PHE A 34 -11.61 13.02 -2.26
N ALA A 35 -12.62 12.64 -3.06
CA ALA A 35 -12.43 12.00 -4.35
C ALA A 35 -11.63 12.89 -5.33
N LEU A 36 -11.92 14.20 -5.36
CA LEU A 36 -11.18 15.14 -6.21
C LEU A 36 -9.70 15.24 -5.80
N ALA A 37 -9.41 15.40 -4.51
CA ALA A 37 -8.04 15.49 -4.03
C ALA A 37 -7.27 14.18 -4.27
N PHE A 38 -7.87 13.06 -3.89
CA PHE A 38 -7.31 11.71 -4.01
C PHE A 38 -6.96 11.39 -5.46
N ALA A 39 -7.95 11.43 -6.37
CA ALA A 39 -7.72 11.09 -7.77
C ALA A 39 -6.71 12.02 -8.48
N ARG A 40 -6.68 13.31 -8.12
CA ARG A 40 -5.71 14.27 -8.69
C ARG A 40 -4.28 13.96 -8.25
N ILE A 41 -4.08 13.63 -6.98
CA ILE A 41 -2.76 13.31 -6.43
C ILE A 41 -2.25 12.02 -7.06
N GLU A 42 -3.02 10.94 -7.02
CA GLU A 42 -2.63 9.66 -7.61
C GLU A 42 -2.33 9.77 -9.09
N ASN A 43 -3.23 10.38 -9.86
CA ASN A 43 -3.04 10.57 -11.29
C ASN A 43 -1.76 11.35 -11.59
N HIS A 44 -1.46 12.39 -10.80
CA HIS A 44 -0.22 13.14 -10.93
C HIS A 44 1.02 12.25 -10.75
N TYR A 45 1.04 11.40 -9.75
CA TYR A 45 2.14 10.46 -9.55
C TYR A 45 2.22 9.40 -10.65
N PHE A 46 1.08 8.85 -11.09
CA PHE A 46 1.05 7.79 -12.09
C PHE A 46 1.50 8.26 -13.47
N VAL A 47 1.06 9.42 -13.93
CA VAL A 47 1.47 9.94 -15.25
C VAL A 47 2.95 10.31 -15.33
N HIS A 48 3.60 10.48 -14.18
CA HIS A 48 5.03 10.73 -14.08
C HIS A 48 5.83 9.51 -13.63
N ALA A 49 5.22 8.32 -13.58
CA ALA A 49 5.83 7.07 -13.10
C ALA A 49 6.50 7.23 -11.71
N GLY A 50 5.92 8.08 -10.83
CA GLY A 50 6.53 8.41 -9.53
C GLY A 50 7.94 9.01 -9.62
N TRP A 51 8.33 9.52 -10.78
CA TRP A 51 9.70 10.00 -11.11
C TRP A 51 10.79 8.92 -10.92
N LEU A 52 10.41 7.67 -11.05
CA LEU A 52 11.32 6.52 -10.95
C LEU A 52 11.54 5.89 -12.32
N GLU A 53 12.73 5.37 -12.54
CA GLU A 53 13.01 4.50 -13.68
C GLU A 53 12.33 3.14 -13.49
N GLU A 54 12.02 2.47 -14.59
CA GLU A 54 11.44 1.12 -14.54
C GLU A 54 12.36 0.16 -13.76
N GLY A 55 11.78 -0.52 -12.77
CA GLY A 55 12.49 -1.47 -11.91
C GLY A 55 13.52 -0.86 -10.95
N GLN A 56 13.61 0.46 -10.83
CA GLN A 56 14.64 1.14 -10.03
C GLN A 56 14.65 0.67 -8.57
N LEU A 57 13.50 0.54 -7.93
CA LEU A 57 13.42 0.17 -6.52
C LEU A 57 14.00 -1.23 -6.24
N LEU A 58 13.68 -2.21 -7.09
CA LEU A 58 14.23 -3.57 -6.94
C LEU A 58 15.71 -3.64 -7.33
N ARG A 59 16.11 -2.94 -8.39
CA ARG A 59 17.52 -2.84 -8.81
C ARG A 59 18.38 -2.25 -7.69
N ASP A 60 17.87 -1.25 -6.98
CA ASP A 60 18.59 -0.51 -5.95
C ASP A 60 18.37 -1.08 -4.53
N ALA A 61 17.59 -2.15 -4.37
CA ALA A 61 17.30 -2.78 -3.07
C ALA A 61 18.57 -3.24 -2.32
N HIS A 62 19.65 -3.55 -3.04
CA HIS A 62 20.95 -3.87 -2.43
C HIS A 62 21.49 -2.75 -1.51
N LYS A 63 21.05 -1.50 -1.71
CA LYS A 63 21.41 -0.36 -0.83
C LYS A 63 20.80 -0.47 0.58
N LEU A 64 19.82 -1.35 0.76
CA LEU A 64 19.18 -1.64 2.04
C LEU A 64 19.91 -2.72 2.86
N HIS A 65 20.92 -3.39 2.29
CA HIS A 65 21.67 -4.41 2.99
C HIS A 65 22.32 -3.85 4.27
N GLY A 66 22.18 -4.58 5.35
CA GLY A 66 22.64 -4.17 6.68
C GLY A 66 21.69 -3.19 7.42
N ILE A 67 20.60 -2.79 6.81
CA ILE A 67 19.56 -1.99 7.46
C ILE A 67 18.44 -2.94 7.92
N PRO A 68 18.11 -3.00 9.22
CA PRO A 68 16.99 -3.80 9.68
C PRO A 68 15.66 -3.27 9.11
N GLY A 69 14.79 -4.15 8.67
CA GLY A 69 13.50 -3.76 8.12
C GLY A 69 12.40 -4.78 8.37
N VAL A 70 11.17 -4.35 8.20
CA VAL A 70 9.99 -5.21 8.21
C VAL A 70 9.11 -4.86 7.01
N ILE A 71 8.71 -5.87 6.27
CA ILE A 71 7.76 -5.78 5.17
C ILE A 71 6.47 -6.46 5.62
N VAL A 72 5.38 -5.70 5.66
CA VAL A 72 4.04 -6.22 5.99
C VAL A 72 3.14 -6.06 4.78
N HIS A 73 2.48 -7.14 4.36
CA HIS A 73 1.66 -7.12 3.15
C HIS A 73 0.45 -8.04 3.27
N GLY A 74 -0.71 -7.58 2.80
CA GLY A 74 -1.91 -8.42 2.75
C GLY A 74 -1.86 -9.42 1.60
N ARG A 75 -2.25 -10.66 1.85
CA ARG A 75 -2.25 -11.71 0.81
C ARG A 75 -3.19 -11.38 -0.36
N TYR A 76 -4.31 -10.74 -0.05
CA TYR A 76 -5.38 -10.43 -1.01
C TYR A 76 -5.38 -8.96 -1.45
N ASP A 77 -4.21 -8.33 -1.40
CA ASP A 77 -4.03 -6.97 -1.90
C ASP A 77 -4.26 -6.93 -3.41
N MET A 78 -5.37 -6.30 -3.81
CA MET A 78 -5.76 -6.19 -5.22
C MET A 78 -5.04 -5.05 -5.94
N PRO A 79 -4.97 -3.82 -5.39
CA PRO A 79 -4.25 -2.72 -6.02
C PRO A 79 -2.75 -3.00 -6.16
N CYS A 80 -2.12 -3.59 -5.13
CA CYS A 80 -0.69 -3.87 -5.11
C CYS A 80 -0.42 -5.36 -4.81
N PRO A 81 -0.49 -6.25 -5.82
CA PRO A 81 -0.35 -7.70 -5.60
C PRO A 81 0.90 -8.10 -4.82
N ALA A 82 0.75 -9.05 -3.88
CA ALA A 82 1.78 -9.52 -2.95
C ALA A 82 3.09 -9.99 -3.62
N LYS A 83 3.06 -10.32 -4.92
CA LYS A 83 4.27 -10.66 -5.70
C LYS A 83 5.33 -9.56 -5.70
N TYR A 84 4.92 -8.28 -5.58
CA TYR A 84 5.86 -7.16 -5.55
C TYR A 84 6.57 -7.05 -4.21
N ALA A 85 5.84 -7.21 -3.10
CA ALA A 85 6.44 -7.27 -1.76
C ALA A 85 7.35 -8.50 -1.61
N TRP A 86 6.98 -9.63 -2.18
CA TRP A 86 7.83 -10.82 -2.26
C TRP A 86 9.09 -10.57 -3.08
N GLY A 87 8.99 -9.84 -4.19
CA GLY A 87 10.14 -9.41 -4.99
C GLY A 87 11.13 -8.57 -4.17
N LEU A 88 10.62 -7.62 -3.39
CA LEU A 88 11.43 -6.79 -2.50
C LEU A 88 12.10 -7.64 -1.40
N HIS A 89 11.36 -8.55 -0.75
CA HIS A 89 11.93 -9.45 0.27
C HIS A 89 13.07 -10.31 -0.29
N LYS A 90 12.95 -10.82 -1.51
CA LYS A 90 14.05 -11.56 -2.16
C LYS A 90 15.27 -10.68 -2.43
N ALA A 91 15.08 -9.41 -2.71
CA ALA A 91 16.17 -8.46 -2.96
C ALA A 91 16.74 -7.85 -1.67
N TRP A 92 16.00 -7.94 -0.57
CA TRP A 92 16.38 -7.46 0.78
C TRP A 92 16.10 -8.54 1.82
N PRO A 93 16.91 -9.63 1.85
CA PRO A 93 16.63 -10.83 2.65
C PRO A 93 16.76 -10.62 4.17
N GLU A 94 17.38 -9.53 4.60
CA GLU A 94 17.49 -9.17 6.02
C GLU A 94 16.19 -8.58 6.58
N ALA A 95 15.25 -8.16 5.73
CA ALA A 95 13.94 -7.68 6.18
C ALA A 95 13.04 -8.86 6.57
N ASP A 96 12.42 -8.76 7.74
CA ASP A 96 11.37 -9.70 8.14
C ASP A 96 10.14 -9.52 7.22
N PHE A 97 9.62 -10.61 6.68
CA PHE A 97 8.48 -10.56 5.76
C PHE A 97 7.24 -11.18 6.40
N HIS A 98 6.19 -10.39 6.56
CA HIS A 98 4.90 -10.80 7.11
C HIS A 98 3.81 -10.71 6.03
N LEU A 99 3.42 -11.86 5.49
CA LEU A 99 2.26 -11.97 4.61
C LEU A 99 1.01 -12.27 5.44
N ILE A 100 0.05 -11.34 5.45
CA ILE A 100 -1.14 -11.42 6.29
C ILE A 100 -2.25 -12.13 5.51
N GLU A 101 -2.55 -13.36 5.91
CA GLU A 101 -3.48 -14.25 5.20
C GLU A 101 -4.90 -13.71 5.10
N GLY A 102 -5.38 -12.95 6.07
CA GLY A 102 -6.74 -12.41 6.12
C GLY A 102 -6.84 -10.91 5.84
N ALA A 103 -5.99 -10.36 4.96
CA ALA A 103 -5.98 -8.92 4.69
C ALA A 103 -5.77 -8.58 3.21
N GLY A 104 -6.26 -7.41 2.81
CA GLY A 104 -6.05 -6.77 1.51
C GLY A 104 -4.95 -5.72 1.56
N HIS A 105 -5.23 -4.52 1.04
CA HIS A 105 -4.28 -3.43 0.90
C HIS A 105 -4.24 -2.48 2.10
N ALA A 106 -5.39 -2.24 2.75
CA ALA A 106 -5.51 -1.17 3.74
C ALA A 106 -4.67 -1.48 4.99
N PHE A 107 -3.78 -0.55 5.36
CA PHE A 107 -2.96 -0.68 6.57
C PHE A 107 -3.77 -0.79 7.86
N SER A 108 -5.02 -0.31 7.84
CA SER A 108 -5.96 -0.36 8.96
C SER A 108 -6.60 -1.74 9.19
N GLU A 109 -6.41 -2.70 8.28
CA GLU A 109 -6.90 -4.06 8.51
C GLU A 109 -6.15 -4.69 9.69
N PRO A 110 -6.88 -5.36 10.61
CA PRO A 110 -6.35 -5.70 11.95
C PRO A 110 -4.99 -6.42 11.94
N GLY A 111 -4.81 -7.39 11.05
CA GLY A 111 -3.57 -8.15 10.97
C GLY A 111 -2.38 -7.32 10.45
N ILE A 112 -2.62 -6.40 9.51
CA ILE A 112 -1.59 -5.49 9.00
C ILE A 112 -1.23 -4.49 10.08
N LEU A 113 -2.23 -3.85 10.68
CA LEU A 113 -2.05 -2.84 11.73
C LEU A 113 -1.27 -3.40 12.93
N ASP A 114 -1.62 -4.61 13.41
CA ASP A 114 -0.90 -5.27 14.51
C ASP A 114 0.59 -5.45 14.20
N GLN A 115 0.92 -5.95 13.01
CA GLN A 115 2.32 -6.16 12.63
C GLN A 115 3.10 -4.85 12.43
N LEU A 116 2.46 -3.80 11.90
CA LEU A 116 3.06 -2.48 11.77
C LEU A 116 3.37 -1.88 13.15
N ILE A 117 2.44 -1.96 14.11
CA ILE A 117 2.65 -1.48 15.49
C ILE A 117 3.79 -2.26 16.14
N ARG A 118 3.80 -3.58 16.05
CA ARG A 118 4.90 -4.42 16.59
C ARG A 118 6.26 -4.05 15.99
N ALA A 119 6.31 -3.80 14.69
CA ALA A 119 7.54 -3.39 14.02
C ALA A 119 8.03 -2.01 14.52
N THR A 120 7.14 -1.03 14.60
CA THR A 120 7.49 0.31 15.10
C THR A 120 7.91 0.29 16.57
N ASP A 121 7.22 -0.48 17.43
CA ASP A 121 7.61 -0.67 18.83
C ASP A 121 9.00 -1.31 18.99
N ARG A 122 9.31 -2.29 18.13
CA ARG A 122 10.63 -2.92 18.14
C ARG A 122 11.74 -1.93 17.81
N PHE A 123 11.53 -1.09 16.79
CA PHE A 123 12.53 -0.09 16.39
C PHE A 123 12.57 1.13 17.32
N GLY A 124 11.45 1.49 17.96
CA GLY A 124 11.40 2.60 18.90
C GLY A 124 12.10 2.33 20.25
N ARG A 125 12.46 1.07 20.55
CA ARG A 125 13.14 0.67 21.79
C ARG A 125 14.66 0.47 21.63
N GLN A 126 15.18 0.72 20.43
CA GLN A 126 16.61 0.70 20.11
C GLN A 126 17.22 2.09 20.27
#